data_34acba3b4be71ebee697d51386545509
#
_entry.id   34acba3b4be71ebee697d51386545509
#
_cell.length_a   1.000
_cell.length_b   1.000
_cell.length_c   1.000
_cell.angle_alpha   90.00
_cell.angle_beta   90.00
_cell.angle_gamma   90.00
#
_symmetry.space_group_name_H-M   'P 1'
#
loop_
_entity.id
_entity.type
_entity.pdbx_description
1 polymer ?
#
loop_
_entity_poly.entity_id
_entity_poly.type
_entity_poly.pdbx_seq_one_letter_code
_entity_poly.pdbx_strand_id
1 'polypeptide(L)'
;MAYVHRRVKAGRTIEHRKMQSYRIHTKGVQRGPNHGTTSEKQAKVNERVAEEHLRWDLNANFDHRDLHAVLHYYTKDTTFPEILADKAAFLANLRKACRKRGIKYKAVVVIETKRMTNPHIHVVITRMDPEIITEAWESVPRGGGGISFKPLDRRGNHEKLAHYLVKESRSTMEKYKELGKRGKRYSKTQNMDKPVITYTPVSASSWRKEPRASKGAVLYKFDDGSTTRSGWHEISGYPYQELSLIHI
;
A
#
# COMPACT_ATOMS: atom_id res chain seq x y z
N MET A 1 -16.32 27.14 1.71
CA MET A 1 -15.73 25.81 1.92
C MET A 1 -16.41 24.84 0.96
N ALA A 2 -15.62 24.04 0.22
CA ALA A 2 -16.19 23.17 -0.79
C ALA A 2 -16.19 21.72 -0.31
N TYR A 3 -17.31 21.03 -0.45
CA TYR A 3 -17.38 19.58 -0.36
C TYR A 3 -16.88 18.96 -1.66
N VAL A 4 -16.15 17.86 -1.52
CA VAL A 4 -15.54 17.16 -2.64
C VAL A 4 -15.91 15.72 -2.61
N HIS A 5 -16.24 15.19 -3.76
CA HIS A 5 -16.34 13.78 -4.02
C HIS A 5 -15.03 13.31 -4.68
N ARG A 6 -14.23 12.55 -3.96
CA ARG A 6 -13.07 11.82 -4.49
C ARG A 6 -13.55 10.46 -4.97
N ARG A 7 -13.28 10.17 -6.24
CA ARG A 7 -13.48 8.85 -6.83
C ARG A 7 -12.12 8.29 -7.22
N VAL A 8 -11.81 7.07 -6.78
CA VAL A 8 -10.57 6.38 -7.11
C VAL A 8 -10.91 5.06 -7.78
N LYS A 9 -10.51 4.91 -9.05
CA LYS A 9 -10.59 3.64 -9.77
C LYS A 9 -9.22 2.96 -9.73
N ALA A 10 -9.17 1.78 -9.12
CA ALA A 10 -7.98 0.95 -8.98
C ALA A 10 -8.34 -0.50 -9.35
N GLY A 11 -7.98 -0.92 -10.57
CA GLY A 11 -8.39 -2.22 -11.11
C GLY A 11 -9.90 -2.38 -11.13
N ARG A 12 -10.37 -3.41 -10.43
CA ARG A 12 -11.82 -3.71 -10.26
C ARG A 12 -12.50 -2.90 -9.17
N THR A 13 -11.75 -2.18 -8.33
CA THR A 13 -12.31 -1.40 -7.23
C THR A 13 -12.56 0.04 -7.63
N ILE A 14 -13.67 0.62 -7.15
CA ILE A 14 -13.96 2.04 -7.22
C ILE A 14 -14.30 2.51 -5.82
N GLU A 15 -13.45 3.35 -5.26
CA GLU A 15 -13.66 3.97 -3.97
C GLU A 15 -14.27 5.36 -4.15
N HIS A 16 -15.28 5.65 -3.36
CA HIS A 16 -15.93 6.95 -3.30
C HIS A 16 -15.77 7.52 -1.91
N ARG A 17 -15.26 8.75 -1.82
CA ARG A 17 -15.18 9.48 -0.56
C ARG A 17 -15.68 10.88 -0.72
N LYS A 18 -16.70 11.23 0.04
CA LYS A 18 -17.18 12.61 0.18
C LYS A 18 -16.55 13.20 1.43
N MET A 19 -15.95 14.35 1.28
CA MET A 19 -15.24 15.01 2.37
C MET A 19 -15.16 16.51 2.11
N GLN A 20 -14.93 17.28 3.16
CA GLN A 20 -14.57 18.67 3.01
C GLN A 20 -13.08 18.79 2.66
N SER A 21 -12.75 19.65 1.71
CA SER A 21 -11.37 19.89 1.32
C SER A 21 -11.10 21.38 1.10
N TYR A 22 -10.05 21.88 1.74
CA TYR A 22 -9.52 23.22 1.49
C TYR A 22 -8.61 23.28 0.27
N ARG A 23 -8.17 22.12 -0.25
CA ARG A 23 -7.09 22.03 -1.25
C ARG A 23 -7.55 22.17 -2.70
N ILE A 24 -8.86 22.28 -2.96
CA ILE A 24 -9.35 22.41 -4.34
C ILE A 24 -8.84 23.71 -4.98
N HIS A 25 -8.69 24.77 -4.17
CA HIS A 25 -8.29 26.10 -4.63
C HIS A 25 -6.77 26.34 -4.52
N THR A 26 -5.99 25.36 -4.05
CA THR A 26 -4.53 25.50 -3.84
C THR A 26 -3.70 24.77 -4.88
N LYS A 27 -4.31 24.31 -5.98
CA LYS A 27 -3.59 23.68 -7.09
C LYS A 27 -2.64 24.71 -7.71
N GLY A 28 -1.32 24.39 -7.71
CA GLY A 28 -0.30 25.28 -8.23
C GLY A 28 0.33 26.24 -7.20
N VAL A 29 -0.20 26.32 -5.99
CA VAL A 29 0.45 27.09 -4.91
C VAL A 29 1.68 26.33 -4.40
N GLN A 30 2.84 26.96 -4.48
CA GLN A 30 4.08 26.39 -3.99
C GLN A 30 4.01 26.23 -2.46
N ARG A 31 4.38 25.06 -1.98
CA ARG A 31 4.45 24.81 -0.54
C ARG A 31 5.67 25.52 0.04
N GLY A 32 5.48 26.18 1.15
CA GLY A 32 6.60 26.71 1.94
C GLY A 32 7.54 25.58 2.42
N PRO A 33 8.77 25.94 2.82
CA PRO A 33 9.71 24.98 3.37
C PRO A 33 9.13 24.29 4.62
N ASN A 34 9.39 22.99 4.75
CA ASN A 34 8.93 22.21 5.90
C ASN A 34 9.93 22.39 7.05
N HIS A 35 9.58 23.22 8.00
CA HIS A 35 10.36 23.47 9.21
C HIS A 35 9.73 22.70 10.39
N GLY A 36 10.32 21.60 10.79
CA GLY A 36 9.95 20.91 12.02
C GLY A 36 9.71 19.40 11.93
N THR A 37 9.60 18.78 13.11
CA THR A 37 9.29 17.36 13.27
C THR A 37 7.80 17.12 13.04
N THR A 38 7.47 16.02 12.37
CA THR A 38 6.08 15.60 12.16
C THR A 38 5.41 15.26 13.49
N SER A 39 4.32 15.96 13.85
CA SER A 39 3.55 15.65 15.05
C SER A 39 2.98 14.23 15.00
N GLU A 40 2.67 13.63 16.15
CA GLU A 40 2.07 12.29 16.22
C GLU A 40 0.75 12.20 15.45
N LYS A 41 -0.11 13.22 15.57
CA LYS A 41 -1.36 13.31 14.81
C LYS A 41 -1.10 13.28 13.29
N GLN A 42 -0.11 14.05 12.82
CA GLN A 42 0.26 14.06 11.43
C GLN A 42 0.91 12.75 10.99
N ALA A 43 1.68 12.07 11.87
CA ALA A 43 2.26 10.76 11.59
C ALA A 43 1.17 9.69 11.36
N LYS A 44 0.11 9.67 12.19
CA LYS A 44 -1.07 8.81 12.00
C LYS A 44 -1.78 9.09 10.67
N VAL A 45 -1.94 10.37 10.30
CA VAL A 45 -2.54 10.74 9.01
C VAL A 45 -1.66 10.27 7.84
N ASN A 46 -0.35 10.47 7.93
CA ASN A 46 0.59 10.02 6.89
C ASN A 46 0.58 8.49 6.73
N GLU A 47 0.43 7.76 7.84
CA GLU A 47 0.30 6.30 7.82
C GLU A 47 -0.98 5.86 7.11
N ARG A 48 -2.13 6.45 7.45
CA ARG A 48 -3.41 6.18 6.77
C ARG A 48 -3.36 6.52 5.27
N VAL A 49 -2.73 7.63 4.90
CA VAL A 49 -2.54 7.99 3.49
C VAL A 49 -1.64 6.98 2.77
N ALA A 50 -0.58 6.48 3.42
CA ALA A 50 0.27 5.45 2.86
C ALA A 50 -0.50 4.13 2.67
N GLU A 51 -1.38 3.76 3.61
CA GLU A 51 -2.26 2.60 3.51
C GLU A 51 -3.25 2.74 2.34
N GLU A 52 -3.92 3.90 2.21
CA GLU A 52 -4.81 4.18 1.07
C GLU A 52 -4.07 4.02 -0.26
N HIS A 53 -2.88 4.61 -0.38
CA HIS A 53 -2.09 4.53 -1.62
C HIS A 53 -1.62 3.11 -1.91
N LEU A 54 -1.15 2.37 -0.90
CA LEU A 54 -0.75 0.98 -1.07
C LEU A 54 -1.94 0.11 -1.50
N ARG A 55 -3.11 0.28 -0.88
CA ARG A 55 -4.34 -0.41 -1.26
C ARG A 55 -4.69 -0.17 -2.72
N TRP A 56 -4.63 1.08 -3.18
CA TRP A 56 -4.90 1.40 -4.59
C TRP A 56 -3.86 0.80 -5.55
N ASP A 57 -2.58 0.84 -5.17
CA ASP A 57 -1.52 0.20 -5.95
C ASP A 57 -1.76 -1.32 -6.05
N LEU A 58 -2.12 -1.97 -4.94
CA LEU A 58 -2.41 -3.40 -4.91
C LEU A 58 -3.66 -3.72 -5.74
N ASN A 59 -4.75 -2.99 -5.55
CA ASN A 59 -6.00 -3.22 -6.28
C ASN A 59 -5.86 -2.99 -7.80
N ALA A 60 -4.99 -2.07 -8.23
CA ALA A 60 -4.78 -1.77 -9.63
C ALA A 60 -3.91 -2.80 -10.35
N ASN A 61 -3.10 -3.58 -9.63
CA ASN A 61 -2.01 -4.36 -10.22
C ASN A 61 -2.00 -5.84 -9.90
N PHE A 62 -2.77 -6.28 -8.90
CA PHE A 62 -2.72 -7.65 -8.42
C PHE A 62 -4.11 -8.26 -8.28
N ASP A 63 -4.20 -9.57 -8.48
CA ASP A 63 -5.40 -10.36 -8.31
C ASP A 63 -5.12 -11.60 -7.41
N HIS A 64 -6.16 -12.41 -7.20
CA HIS A 64 -6.09 -13.59 -6.33
C HIS A 64 -5.11 -14.69 -6.80
N ARG A 65 -4.59 -14.61 -8.02
CA ARG A 65 -3.59 -15.55 -8.57
C ARG A 65 -2.17 -15.12 -8.23
N ASP A 66 -1.99 -13.85 -7.86
CA ASP A 66 -0.71 -13.29 -7.49
C ASP A 66 -0.30 -13.70 -6.08
N LEU A 67 0.96 -13.49 -5.74
CA LEU A 67 1.57 -14.04 -4.55
C LEU A 67 1.96 -12.95 -3.55
N HIS A 68 1.75 -13.24 -2.27
CA HIS A 68 2.43 -12.59 -1.17
C HIS A 68 3.52 -13.55 -0.64
N ALA A 69 4.77 -13.23 -0.94
CA ALA A 69 5.94 -13.94 -0.44
C ALA A 69 6.51 -13.23 0.79
N VAL A 70 6.94 -14.01 1.78
CA VAL A 70 7.67 -13.50 2.95
C VAL A 70 9.04 -14.16 2.94
N LEU A 71 10.08 -13.35 2.76
CA LEU A 71 11.46 -13.78 2.73
C LEU A 71 12.03 -13.78 4.16
N HIS A 72 12.54 -14.92 4.60
CA HIS A 72 13.14 -15.12 5.92
C HIS A 72 14.64 -15.11 5.81
N TYR A 73 15.31 -14.57 6.81
CA TYR A 73 16.76 -14.60 6.92
C TYR A 73 17.22 -15.92 7.54
N TYR A 74 18.37 -16.40 7.08
CA TYR A 74 19.03 -17.54 7.68
C TYR A 74 19.73 -17.14 8.99
N THR A 75 20.33 -15.95 9.04
CA THR A 75 21.06 -15.41 10.18
C THR A 75 20.18 -14.50 11.04
N LYS A 76 20.36 -14.55 12.38
CA LYS A 76 19.54 -13.78 13.32
C LYS A 76 20.04 -12.35 13.56
N ASP A 77 21.30 -12.04 13.27
CA ASP A 77 21.94 -10.76 13.65
C ASP A 77 22.21 -9.87 12.42
N THR A 78 21.17 -9.65 11.61
CA THR A 78 21.28 -8.81 10.42
C THR A 78 21.00 -7.35 10.77
N THR A 79 21.93 -6.46 10.48
CA THR A 79 21.78 -5.02 10.70
C THR A 79 20.83 -4.38 9.67
N PHE A 80 20.25 -3.24 10.02
CA PHE A 80 19.32 -2.58 9.09
C PHE A 80 19.97 -2.13 7.77
N PRO A 81 21.20 -1.61 7.71
CA PRO A 81 21.91 -1.36 6.45
C PRO A 81 22.09 -2.62 5.59
N GLU A 82 22.38 -3.76 6.21
CA GLU A 82 22.48 -5.05 5.51
C GLU A 82 21.13 -5.50 4.93
N ILE A 83 20.03 -5.35 5.68
CA ILE A 83 18.69 -5.63 5.18
C ILE A 83 18.37 -4.79 3.93
N LEU A 84 18.77 -3.52 3.90
CA LEU A 84 18.60 -2.65 2.74
C LEU A 84 19.43 -3.12 1.54
N ALA A 85 20.66 -3.57 1.77
CA ALA A 85 21.54 -4.13 0.74
C ALA A 85 20.97 -5.46 0.20
N ASP A 86 20.53 -6.34 1.08
CA ASP A 86 19.94 -7.64 0.72
C ASP A 86 18.66 -7.48 -0.09
N LYS A 87 17.78 -6.55 0.30
CA LYS A 87 16.61 -6.21 -0.50
C LYS A 87 17.00 -5.75 -1.91
N ALA A 88 18.04 -4.92 -2.03
CA ALA A 88 18.51 -4.44 -3.32
C ALA A 88 19.10 -5.58 -4.16
N ALA A 89 19.89 -6.47 -3.56
CA ALA A 89 20.47 -7.65 -4.20
C ALA A 89 19.38 -8.63 -4.65
N PHE A 90 18.42 -8.95 -3.80
CA PHE A 90 17.25 -9.77 -4.16
C PHE A 90 16.51 -9.22 -5.38
N LEU A 91 16.18 -7.93 -5.39
CA LEU A 91 15.47 -7.32 -6.52
C LEU A 91 16.31 -7.29 -7.79
N ALA A 92 17.64 -7.17 -7.70
CA ALA A 92 18.55 -7.27 -8.84
C ALA A 92 18.60 -8.69 -9.40
N ASN A 93 18.73 -9.71 -8.53
CA ASN A 93 18.73 -11.13 -8.90
C ASN A 93 17.39 -11.51 -9.56
N LEU A 94 16.27 -11.14 -8.94
CA LEU A 94 14.93 -11.39 -9.47
C LEU A 94 14.74 -10.75 -10.85
N ARG A 95 15.16 -9.50 -11.02
CA ARG A 95 15.11 -8.80 -12.31
C ARG A 95 15.94 -9.52 -13.38
N LYS A 96 17.15 -9.97 -13.02
CA LYS A 96 18.03 -10.73 -13.91
C LYS A 96 17.39 -12.06 -14.33
N ALA A 97 16.85 -12.82 -13.35
CA ALA A 97 16.19 -14.10 -13.60
C ALA A 97 14.95 -13.95 -14.50
N CYS A 98 14.10 -12.97 -14.20
CA CYS A 98 12.91 -12.67 -15.01
C CYS A 98 13.26 -12.21 -16.42
N ARG A 99 14.27 -11.35 -16.58
CA ARG A 99 14.74 -10.91 -17.91
C ARG A 99 15.22 -12.09 -18.76
N LYS A 100 16.02 -12.99 -18.18
CA LYS A 100 16.51 -14.19 -18.87
C LYS A 100 15.36 -15.09 -19.37
N ARG A 101 14.24 -15.10 -18.66
CA ARG A 101 13.06 -15.92 -18.97
C ARG A 101 11.96 -15.17 -19.74
N GLY A 102 12.18 -13.89 -20.12
CA GLY A 102 11.19 -13.05 -20.80
C GLY A 102 9.97 -12.70 -19.95
N ILE A 103 10.06 -12.83 -18.62
CA ILE A 103 8.96 -12.60 -17.68
C ILE A 103 8.90 -11.12 -17.31
N LYS A 104 7.73 -10.50 -17.54
CA LYS A 104 7.40 -9.16 -17.01
C LYS A 104 6.70 -9.34 -15.68
N TYR A 105 7.17 -8.68 -14.62
CA TYR A 105 6.56 -8.75 -13.30
C TYR A 105 6.33 -7.37 -12.70
N LYS A 106 5.37 -7.29 -11.81
CA LYS A 106 5.11 -6.15 -10.93
C LYS A 106 5.34 -6.61 -9.49
N ALA A 107 5.90 -5.76 -8.66
CA ALA A 107 6.11 -6.08 -7.25
C ALA A 107 5.99 -4.86 -6.34
N VAL A 108 5.50 -5.10 -5.13
CA VAL A 108 5.55 -4.21 -3.98
C VAL A 108 6.38 -4.90 -2.91
N VAL A 109 7.30 -4.16 -2.28
CA VAL A 109 8.21 -4.68 -1.26
C VAL A 109 8.13 -3.84 0.00
N VAL A 110 7.96 -4.51 1.13
CA VAL A 110 7.93 -3.92 2.48
C VAL A 110 8.95 -4.63 3.36
N ILE A 111 9.70 -3.89 4.15
CA ILE A 111 10.63 -4.44 5.13
C ILE A 111 9.95 -4.38 6.50
N GLU A 112 10.00 -5.47 7.22
CA GLU A 112 9.61 -5.59 8.62
C GLU A 112 10.85 -5.76 9.50
N THR A 113 11.03 -4.87 10.47
CA THR A 113 12.16 -4.91 11.43
C THR A 113 11.67 -4.93 12.89
N LYS A 114 10.41 -5.30 13.12
CA LYS A 114 9.80 -5.32 14.46
C LYS A 114 10.59 -6.21 15.44
N ARG A 115 11.11 -7.30 14.92
CA ARG A 115 12.06 -8.16 15.63
C ARG A 115 13.35 -8.17 14.83
N MET A 116 14.34 -7.38 15.24
CA MET A 116 15.65 -7.36 14.57
C MET A 116 16.36 -8.72 14.60
N THR A 117 16.02 -9.58 15.56
CA THR A 117 16.48 -10.97 15.60
C THR A 117 15.87 -11.86 14.53
N ASN A 118 14.79 -11.42 13.88
CA ASN A 118 14.16 -12.15 12.79
C ASN A 118 13.43 -11.16 11.85
N PRO A 119 14.17 -10.32 11.09
CA PRO A 119 13.57 -9.41 10.15
C PRO A 119 12.99 -10.17 8.95
N HIS A 120 11.98 -9.57 8.30
CA HIS A 120 11.34 -10.14 7.13
C HIS A 120 11.28 -9.13 5.99
N ILE A 121 11.27 -9.65 4.76
CA ILE A 121 10.95 -8.86 3.57
C ILE A 121 9.66 -9.41 2.97
N HIS A 122 8.60 -8.61 3.00
CA HIS A 122 7.34 -8.93 2.35
C HIS A 122 7.38 -8.49 0.89
N VAL A 123 6.99 -9.38 0.00
CA VAL A 123 6.95 -9.13 -1.45
C VAL A 123 5.57 -9.52 -1.98
N VAL A 124 4.79 -8.53 -2.41
CA VAL A 124 3.58 -8.81 -3.22
C VAL A 124 4.00 -8.76 -4.67
N ILE A 125 3.81 -9.83 -5.41
CA ILE A 125 4.37 -10.00 -6.74
C ILE A 125 3.37 -10.71 -7.67
N THR A 126 3.35 -10.31 -8.94
CA THR A 126 2.59 -11.01 -9.98
C THR A 126 2.99 -12.46 -10.06
N ARG A 127 2.00 -13.32 -10.33
CA ARG A 127 2.18 -14.77 -10.40
C ARG A 127 3.36 -15.14 -11.30
N MET A 128 4.24 -15.94 -10.75
CA MET A 128 5.34 -16.59 -11.45
C MET A 128 5.66 -17.91 -10.73
N ASP A 129 6.55 -18.69 -11.30
CA ASP A 129 7.08 -19.87 -10.64
C ASP A 129 7.78 -19.47 -9.32
N PRO A 130 7.37 -20.02 -8.16
CA PRO A 130 7.99 -19.75 -6.87
C PRO A 130 9.50 -20.03 -6.85
N GLU A 131 9.99 -20.98 -7.65
CA GLU A 131 11.42 -21.31 -7.74
C GLU A 131 12.26 -20.11 -8.16
N ILE A 132 11.74 -19.27 -9.07
CA ILE A 132 12.44 -18.06 -9.54
C ILE A 132 12.65 -17.08 -8.38
N ILE A 133 11.67 -16.96 -7.50
CA ILE A 133 11.75 -16.08 -6.32
C ILE A 133 12.72 -16.68 -5.30
N THR A 134 12.66 -17.99 -5.12
CA THR A 134 13.52 -18.75 -4.20
C THR A 134 14.98 -18.65 -4.62
N GLU A 135 15.31 -18.97 -5.88
CA GLU A 135 16.66 -18.82 -6.43
C GLU A 135 17.22 -17.40 -6.26
N ALA A 136 16.37 -16.39 -6.50
CA ALA A 136 16.76 -14.99 -6.36
C ALA A 136 17.09 -14.61 -4.90
N TRP A 137 16.38 -15.19 -3.93
CA TRP A 137 16.60 -14.96 -2.51
C TRP A 137 17.79 -15.76 -1.97
N GLU A 138 17.92 -17.02 -2.32
CA GLU A 138 19.06 -17.87 -1.94
C GLU A 138 20.40 -17.35 -2.48
N SER A 139 20.38 -16.63 -3.60
CA SER A 139 21.55 -15.95 -4.17
C SER A 139 21.96 -14.68 -3.39
N VAL A 140 21.25 -14.28 -2.33
CA VAL A 140 21.62 -13.17 -1.45
C VAL A 140 22.49 -13.71 -0.31
N PRO A 141 23.60 -13.04 0.08
CA PRO A 141 24.55 -13.57 1.06
C PRO A 141 23.95 -14.00 2.41
N ARG A 142 22.91 -13.30 2.87
CA ARG A 142 22.16 -13.59 4.11
C ARG A 142 20.76 -14.16 3.86
N GLY A 143 20.45 -14.46 2.60
CA GLY A 143 19.21 -15.11 2.19
C GLY A 143 19.19 -16.59 2.54
N GLY A 144 18.16 -17.29 2.08
CA GLY A 144 18.08 -18.76 2.23
C GLY A 144 17.45 -19.23 3.54
N GLY A 145 16.90 -18.33 4.37
CA GLY A 145 16.10 -18.71 5.56
C GLY A 145 14.72 -19.27 5.23
N GLY A 146 14.45 -19.52 3.94
CA GLY A 146 13.17 -20.00 3.43
C GLY A 146 12.23 -18.87 3.00
N ILE A 147 11.18 -19.25 2.30
CA ILE A 147 10.14 -18.33 1.83
C ILE A 147 8.76 -18.91 2.12
N SER A 148 7.88 -18.10 2.68
CA SER A 148 6.47 -18.45 2.82
C SER A 148 5.68 -17.81 1.68
N PHE A 149 4.93 -18.61 0.92
CA PHE A 149 4.08 -18.12 -0.17
C PHE A 149 2.60 -18.22 0.21
N LYS A 150 1.85 -17.16 -0.06
CA LYS A 150 0.39 -17.13 0.11
C LYS A 150 -0.25 -16.50 -1.13
N PRO A 151 -1.29 -17.09 -1.72
CA PRO A 151 -2.08 -16.43 -2.76
C PRO A 151 -2.81 -15.23 -2.15
N LEU A 152 -3.11 -14.24 -2.99
CA LEU A 152 -3.88 -13.08 -2.56
C LEU A 152 -5.37 -13.41 -2.38
N ASP A 153 -6.08 -12.55 -1.63
CA ASP A 153 -7.50 -12.72 -1.33
C ASP A 153 -8.36 -12.58 -2.62
N ARG A 154 -9.35 -13.48 -2.78
CA ARG A 154 -10.29 -13.49 -3.91
C ARG A 154 -11.31 -12.37 -3.89
N ARG A 155 -11.48 -11.66 -2.78
CA ARG A 155 -12.46 -10.57 -2.63
C ARG A 155 -12.21 -9.38 -3.54
N GLY A 156 -10.99 -9.26 -4.12
CA GLY A 156 -10.64 -8.22 -5.09
C GLY A 156 -10.45 -6.83 -4.47
N ASN A 157 -10.38 -6.74 -3.14
CA ASN A 157 -9.96 -5.55 -2.41
C ASN A 157 -8.90 -5.93 -1.38
N HIS A 158 -7.70 -5.39 -1.55
CA HIS A 158 -6.53 -5.70 -0.73
C HIS A 158 -6.38 -4.79 0.50
N GLU A 159 -7.50 -4.29 1.06
CA GLU A 159 -7.50 -3.39 2.22
C GLU A 159 -6.76 -4.01 3.41
N LYS A 160 -7.09 -5.25 3.77
CA LYS A 160 -6.45 -5.95 4.91
C LYS A 160 -4.96 -6.15 4.70
N LEU A 161 -4.55 -6.51 3.48
CA LEU A 161 -3.14 -6.68 3.16
C LEU A 161 -2.39 -5.35 3.21
N ALA A 162 -2.96 -4.28 2.67
CA ALA A 162 -2.36 -2.94 2.73
C ALA A 162 -2.19 -2.46 4.17
N HIS A 163 -3.24 -2.62 5.00
CA HIS A 163 -3.19 -2.31 6.43
C HIS A 163 -2.08 -3.10 7.14
N TYR A 164 -2.04 -4.41 6.94
CA TYR A 164 -1.01 -5.28 7.50
C TYR A 164 0.39 -4.81 7.12
N LEU A 165 0.68 -4.65 5.84
CA LEU A 165 2.00 -4.26 5.34
C LEU A 165 2.45 -2.88 5.82
N VAL A 166 1.54 -1.91 5.90
CA VAL A 166 1.87 -0.58 6.43
C VAL A 166 2.14 -0.62 7.92
N LYS A 167 1.38 -1.41 8.68
CA LYS A 167 1.60 -1.65 10.11
C LYS A 167 3.00 -2.26 10.36
N GLU A 168 3.37 -3.28 9.62
CA GLU A 168 4.67 -3.95 9.76
C GLU A 168 5.86 -3.03 9.38
N SER A 169 5.63 -2.02 8.52
CA SER A 169 6.66 -1.04 8.16
C SER A 169 6.97 0.00 9.25
N ARG A 170 6.23 0.04 10.37
CA ARG A 170 6.40 1.06 11.43
C ARG A 170 7.81 1.06 12.00
N SER A 171 8.27 -0.10 12.45
CA SER A 171 9.62 -0.28 13.01
C SER A 171 10.72 0.07 11.99
N THR A 172 10.50 -0.26 10.72
CA THR A 172 11.43 0.12 9.64
C THR A 172 11.52 1.64 9.47
N MET A 173 10.42 2.38 9.64
CA MET A 173 10.45 3.84 9.59
C MET A 173 11.23 4.45 10.77
N GLU A 174 11.22 3.80 11.94
CA GLU A 174 12.04 4.19 13.09
C GLU A 174 13.53 3.98 12.79
N LYS A 175 13.88 2.83 12.20
CA LYS A 175 15.27 2.55 11.78
C LYS A 175 15.80 3.54 10.75
N TYR A 176 14.96 4.00 9.81
CA TYR A 176 15.35 5.07 8.90
C TYR A 176 15.65 6.38 9.64
N LYS A 177 14.86 6.73 10.66
CA LYS A 177 15.10 7.93 11.49
C LYS A 177 16.41 7.83 12.27
N GLU A 178 16.69 6.66 12.88
CA GLU A 178 17.95 6.40 13.59
C GLU A 178 19.17 6.61 12.68
N LEU A 179 19.06 6.26 11.39
CA LEU A 179 20.10 6.51 10.39
C LEU A 179 20.14 7.96 9.83
N GLY A 180 19.27 8.85 10.28
CA GLY A 180 19.13 10.19 9.73
C GLY A 180 18.66 10.20 8.26
N LYS A 181 18.07 9.12 7.77
CA LYS A 181 17.65 8.96 6.36
C LYS A 181 16.13 9.09 6.20
N ARG A 182 15.71 9.62 5.04
CA ARG A 182 14.31 9.55 4.64
C ARG A 182 14.00 8.16 4.11
N GLY A 183 13.09 7.47 4.80
CA GLY A 183 12.60 6.15 4.41
C GLY A 183 11.28 6.20 3.65
N LYS A 184 10.97 5.09 2.98
CA LYS A 184 9.65 4.80 2.41
C LYS A 184 9.09 3.57 3.11
N ARG A 185 7.79 3.59 3.42
CA ARG A 185 7.10 2.44 4.01
C ARG A 185 7.12 1.21 3.10
N TYR A 186 7.06 1.44 1.80
CA TYR A 186 7.16 0.40 0.78
C TYR A 186 7.85 0.91 -0.46
N SER A 187 8.38 0.01 -1.25
CA SER A 187 8.89 0.27 -2.60
C SER A 187 8.11 -0.55 -3.61
N LYS A 188 8.05 -0.08 -4.87
CA LYS A 188 7.32 -0.76 -5.93
C LYS A 188 8.05 -0.65 -7.26
N THR A 189 7.78 -1.57 -8.18
CA THR A 189 8.30 -1.53 -9.55
C THR A 189 7.71 -0.35 -10.31
N GLN A 190 8.46 0.18 -11.28
CA GLN A 190 8.05 1.39 -12.03
C GLN A 190 6.92 1.12 -13.04
N ASN A 191 6.75 -0.12 -13.46
CA ASN A 191 5.75 -0.56 -14.44
C ASN A 191 4.36 -0.82 -13.82
N MET A 192 4.11 -0.32 -12.60
CA MET A 192 2.80 -0.41 -11.96
C MET A 192 1.78 0.51 -12.64
N ASP A 193 0.58 -0.01 -12.88
CA ASP A 193 -0.56 0.79 -13.30
C ASP A 193 -0.94 1.75 -12.17
N LYS A 194 -1.25 2.99 -12.55
CA LYS A 194 -1.62 4.02 -11.58
C LYS A 194 -3.14 4.04 -11.39
N PRO A 195 -3.62 4.20 -10.14
CA PRO A 195 -5.04 4.45 -9.90
C PRO A 195 -5.47 5.76 -10.55
N VAL A 196 -6.71 5.78 -11.08
CA VAL A 196 -7.30 7.01 -11.63
C VAL A 196 -8.07 7.71 -10.52
N ILE A 197 -7.63 8.91 -10.16
CA ILE A 197 -8.21 9.70 -9.08
C ILE A 197 -8.88 10.93 -9.66
N THR A 198 -10.18 11.09 -9.41
CA THR A 198 -10.95 12.26 -9.81
C THR A 198 -11.54 12.96 -8.59
N TYR A 199 -11.62 14.28 -8.66
CA TYR A 199 -12.22 15.13 -7.64
C TYR A 199 -13.32 15.96 -8.29
N THR A 200 -14.52 15.91 -7.74
CA THR A 200 -15.67 16.66 -8.22
C THR A 200 -16.27 17.46 -7.07
N PRO A 201 -16.49 18.78 -7.21
CA PRO A 201 -17.24 19.54 -6.22
C PRO A 201 -18.65 18.97 -6.05
N VAL A 202 -19.13 18.90 -4.82
CA VAL A 202 -20.49 18.41 -4.52
C VAL A 202 -21.13 19.30 -3.45
N SER A 203 -22.47 19.33 -3.44
CA SER A 203 -23.23 20.04 -2.40
C SER A 203 -23.25 19.25 -1.08
N ALA A 204 -23.47 19.94 0.04
CA ALA A 204 -23.67 19.33 1.33
C ALA A 204 -24.87 18.35 1.36
N SER A 205 -25.90 18.61 0.56
CA SER A 205 -27.10 17.76 0.43
C SER A 205 -26.83 16.43 -0.32
N SER A 206 -25.65 16.24 -0.91
CA SER A 206 -25.32 15.01 -1.66
C SER A 206 -25.01 13.80 -0.75
N TRP A 207 -25.01 13.97 0.57
CA TRP A 207 -24.80 12.89 1.52
C TRP A 207 -26.00 11.96 1.58
N ARG A 208 -25.77 10.65 1.42
CA ARG A 208 -26.84 9.63 1.47
C ARG A 208 -26.59 8.67 2.62
N LYS A 209 -27.63 8.33 3.38
CA LYS A 209 -27.53 7.32 4.44
C LYS A 209 -27.23 5.94 3.87
N GLU A 210 -27.89 5.60 2.76
CA GLU A 210 -27.75 4.29 2.12
C GLU A 210 -27.34 4.47 0.64
N PRO A 211 -26.04 4.35 0.33
CA PRO A 211 -25.58 4.37 -1.05
C PRO A 211 -25.97 3.08 -1.76
N ARG A 212 -26.25 3.18 -3.07
CA ARG A 212 -26.56 2.05 -3.93
C ARG A 212 -25.38 1.76 -4.84
N ALA A 213 -25.15 0.46 -5.11
CA ALA A 213 -24.19 0.05 -6.11
C ALA A 213 -24.63 0.49 -7.52
N SER A 214 -23.66 0.83 -8.37
CA SER A 214 -23.90 1.03 -9.80
C SER A 214 -24.12 -0.31 -10.49
N LYS A 215 -24.75 -0.28 -11.69
CA LYS A 215 -24.94 -1.50 -12.50
C LYS A 215 -23.59 -2.20 -12.76
N GLY A 216 -23.54 -3.52 -12.57
CA GLY A 216 -22.31 -4.31 -12.75
C GLY A 216 -21.29 -4.18 -11.62
N ALA A 217 -21.70 -3.69 -10.46
CA ALA A 217 -20.84 -3.60 -9.27
C ALA A 217 -21.61 -3.99 -8.01
N VAL A 218 -20.88 -4.44 -7.00
CA VAL A 218 -21.38 -4.72 -5.65
C VAL A 218 -20.71 -3.80 -4.64
N LEU A 219 -21.45 -3.44 -3.58
CA LEU A 219 -20.86 -2.73 -2.46
C LEU A 219 -19.91 -3.67 -1.68
N TYR A 220 -18.70 -3.21 -1.45
CA TYR A 220 -17.76 -3.91 -0.57
C TYR A 220 -18.28 -3.85 0.86
N LYS A 221 -18.34 -5.01 1.53
CA LYS A 221 -18.64 -5.09 2.96
C LYS A 221 -17.35 -5.03 3.75
N PHE A 222 -17.25 -4.04 4.61
CA PHE A 222 -16.17 -3.93 5.58
C PHE A 222 -16.27 -5.03 6.65
N ASP A 223 -15.28 -5.16 7.50
CA ASP A 223 -15.23 -6.24 8.51
C ASP A 223 -16.34 -6.15 9.57
N ASP A 224 -16.85 -4.94 9.82
CA ASP A 224 -18.01 -4.68 10.68
C ASP A 224 -19.36 -4.97 9.99
N GLY A 225 -19.33 -5.49 8.75
CA GLY A 225 -20.51 -5.78 7.95
C GLY A 225 -21.12 -4.55 7.27
N SER A 226 -20.65 -3.34 7.57
CA SER A 226 -21.13 -2.11 6.96
C SER A 226 -20.70 -2.01 5.49
N THR A 227 -21.48 -1.30 4.68
CA THR A 227 -21.14 -0.98 3.29
C THR A 227 -20.70 0.47 3.11
N THR A 228 -20.77 1.25 4.19
CA THR A 228 -20.44 2.67 4.22
C THR A 228 -19.76 2.99 5.53
N ARG A 229 -18.66 3.72 5.45
CA ARG A 229 -18.01 4.33 6.62
C ARG A 229 -18.32 5.82 6.64
N SER A 230 -18.76 6.35 7.76
CA SER A 230 -18.96 7.78 7.97
C SER A 230 -18.44 8.20 9.35
N GLY A 231 -18.02 9.43 9.47
CA GLY A 231 -17.47 9.95 10.71
C GLY A 231 -16.97 11.37 10.55
N TRP A 232 -16.21 11.82 11.53
CA TRP A 232 -15.60 13.14 11.58
C TRP A 232 -14.09 13.02 11.39
N HIS A 233 -13.53 13.87 10.55
CA HIS A 233 -12.09 13.88 10.30
C HIS A 233 -11.36 14.46 11.51
N GLU A 234 -10.45 13.70 12.12
CA GLU A 234 -9.79 14.01 13.40
C GLU A 234 -9.08 15.37 13.45
N ILE A 235 -8.51 15.81 12.33
CA ILE A 235 -7.76 17.07 12.26
C ILE A 235 -8.66 18.25 11.92
N SER A 236 -9.59 18.07 10.96
CA SER A 236 -10.39 19.16 10.43
C SER A 236 -11.76 19.30 11.09
N GLY A 237 -12.21 18.30 11.85
CA GLY A 237 -13.52 18.28 12.50
C GLY A 237 -14.70 18.23 11.53
N TYR A 238 -14.49 17.94 10.23
CA TYR A 238 -15.56 17.87 9.24
C TYR A 238 -16.00 16.46 8.93
N PRO A 239 -17.31 16.27 8.60
CA PRO A 239 -17.83 14.96 8.28
C PRO A 239 -17.24 14.39 6.98
N TYR A 240 -17.13 13.08 6.94
CA TYR A 240 -16.80 12.32 5.73
C TYR A 240 -17.71 11.12 5.56
N GLN A 241 -17.87 10.66 4.33
CA GLN A 241 -18.54 9.41 3.97
C GLN A 241 -17.70 8.68 2.93
N GLU A 242 -17.50 7.37 3.14
CA GLU A 242 -16.69 6.52 2.29
C GLU A 242 -17.43 5.22 1.99
N LEU A 243 -17.32 4.76 0.76
CA LEU A 243 -17.77 3.44 0.30
C LEU A 243 -16.83 2.91 -0.78
N SER A 244 -16.79 1.60 -0.94
CA SER A 244 -16.06 0.95 -2.00
C SER A 244 -16.98 0.04 -2.82
N LEU A 245 -16.79 0.04 -4.12
CA LEU A 245 -17.48 -0.81 -5.09
C LEU A 245 -16.48 -1.79 -5.70
N ILE A 246 -16.92 -3.01 -5.95
CA ILE A 246 -16.16 -4.01 -6.71
C ILE A 246 -16.95 -4.33 -7.97
N HIS A 247 -16.35 -4.14 -9.14
CA HIS A 247 -16.91 -4.60 -10.41
C HIS A 247 -16.86 -6.13 -10.51
N ILE A 248 -18.00 -6.68 -10.91
CA ILE A 248 -18.17 -8.12 -11.13
C ILE A 248 -17.68 -8.51 -12.52
#